data_fde84bca35dc4e981e66a68868e99c35
#
_entry.id   fde84bca35dc4e981e66a68868e99c35
#
_cell.length_a   1.000
_cell.length_b   1.000
_cell.length_c   1.000
_cell.angle_alpha   90.00
_cell.angle_beta   90.00
_cell.angle_gamma   90.00
#
_symmetry.space_group_name_H-M   'P 1'
#
loop_
_entity.id
_entity.type
_entity.pdbx_description
1 polymer ?
#
loop_
_entity_poly.entity_id
_entity_poly.type
_entity_poly.pdbx_seq_one_letter_code
_entity_poly.pdbx_strand_id
1 'polypeptide(L)'
;MRIALYARVSTKDKGQDHENQLLELREFVSRKAGDGWVLAQEYVDRASGKSGDRPAFRRLFDAASRKEFDMALFWSLDRFSREGVLETLQHLQRLSSFGVEWFSFREEYLRSVGVFKEAVLAILAAIAKQERVRLSERVQAGLSRARAQGKALGRPRAAVRSERVLQLRNRGLSIRQIAVETGVSAMTVQRLLAEAGD
;
A
#
# COMPACT_ATOMS: atom_id res chain seq x y z
N MET A 1 10.97 -28.78 8.36
CA MET A 1 10.12 -27.62 8.10
C MET A 1 10.77 -26.76 7.04
N ARG A 2 10.11 -26.53 5.91
CA ARG A 2 10.61 -25.72 4.79
C ARG A 2 10.30 -24.25 5.06
N ILE A 3 11.33 -23.39 5.05
CA ILE A 3 11.23 -21.97 5.40
C ILE A 3 11.36 -21.12 4.14
N ALA A 4 10.42 -20.22 3.90
CA ALA A 4 10.53 -19.16 2.90
C ALA A 4 10.92 -17.86 3.60
N LEU A 5 12.02 -17.22 3.17
CA LEU A 5 12.38 -15.88 3.64
C LEU A 5 11.69 -14.81 2.79
N TYR A 6 11.11 -13.83 3.44
CA TYR A 6 10.67 -12.62 2.76
C TYR A 6 11.42 -11.40 3.30
N ALA A 7 12.02 -10.65 2.40
CA ALA A 7 12.68 -9.40 2.73
C ALA A 7 12.28 -8.29 1.75
N ARG A 8 12.20 -7.08 2.28
CA ARG A 8 12.00 -5.87 1.49
C ARG A 8 13.14 -4.90 1.73
N VAL A 9 13.91 -4.65 0.68
CA VAL A 9 15.10 -3.79 0.72
C VAL A 9 14.81 -2.44 0.05
N SER A 10 15.20 -1.33 0.71
CA SER A 10 15.11 0.01 0.15
C SER A 10 16.29 0.27 -0.77
N THR A 11 16.05 0.87 -1.94
CA THR A 11 17.14 1.28 -2.85
C THR A 11 17.77 2.63 -2.45
N LYS A 12 17.20 3.34 -1.47
CA LYS A 12 17.67 4.69 -1.07
C LYS A 12 18.63 4.69 0.11
N ASP A 13 18.51 3.73 1.01
CA ASP A 13 19.45 3.58 2.12
C ASP A 13 20.65 2.80 1.62
N LYS A 14 21.86 3.36 1.81
CA LYS A 14 23.13 2.73 1.42
C LYS A 14 23.15 1.28 1.91
N GLY A 15 22.84 0.36 1.03
CA GLY A 15 22.66 -1.09 1.05
C GLY A 15 23.03 -1.96 2.28
N GLN A 16 23.80 -1.46 3.23
CA GLN A 16 24.35 -2.21 4.34
C GLN A 16 23.29 -2.71 5.35
N ASP A 17 22.28 -1.90 5.68
CA ASP A 17 21.32 -2.23 6.73
C ASP A 17 20.35 -3.37 6.32
N HIS A 18 20.10 -3.51 5.02
CA HIS A 18 19.14 -4.48 4.49
C HIS A 18 19.78 -5.81 4.10
N GLU A 19 21.03 -5.78 3.66
CA GLU A 19 21.81 -7.00 3.45
C GLU A 19 22.09 -7.68 4.78
N ASN A 20 22.34 -6.88 5.83
CA ASN A 20 22.48 -7.39 7.19
C ASN A 20 21.21 -8.10 7.70
N GLN A 21 20.01 -7.53 7.45
CA GLN A 21 18.75 -8.16 7.84
C GLN A 21 18.56 -9.53 7.17
N LEU A 22 18.83 -9.62 5.87
CA LEU A 22 18.71 -10.89 5.15
C LEU A 22 19.76 -11.89 5.62
N LEU A 23 20.97 -11.44 5.91
CA LEU A 23 22.04 -12.26 6.47
C LEU A 23 21.64 -12.82 7.84
N GLU A 24 21.13 -11.97 8.74
CA GLU A 24 20.67 -12.39 10.07
C GLU A 24 19.53 -13.42 9.98
N LEU A 25 18.58 -13.24 9.05
CA LEU A 25 17.50 -14.22 8.83
C LEU A 25 18.04 -15.57 8.34
N ARG A 26 19.02 -15.57 7.43
CA ARG A 26 19.69 -16.79 6.95
C ARG A 26 20.42 -17.49 8.08
N GLU A 27 21.17 -16.75 8.87
CA GLU A 27 21.88 -17.30 10.05
C GLU A 27 20.89 -17.86 11.07
N PHE A 28 19.74 -17.19 11.28
CA PHE A 28 18.71 -17.67 12.17
C PHE A 28 18.14 -19.02 11.70
N VAL A 29 17.83 -19.19 10.40
CA VAL A 29 17.39 -20.46 9.84
C VAL A 29 18.49 -21.52 9.99
N SER A 30 19.74 -21.16 9.73
CA SER A 30 20.89 -22.08 9.86
C SER A 30 21.05 -22.57 11.30
N ARG A 31 20.94 -21.69 12.30
CA ARG A 31 20.98 -22.07 13.73
C ARG A 31 19.83 -23.02 14.12
N LYS A 32 18.70 -22.95 13.41
CA LYS A 32 17.53 -23.80 13.60
C LYS A 32 17.56 -25.10 12.76
N ALA A 33 18.65 -25.36 12.03
CA ALA A 33 18.79 -26.58 11.23
C ALA A 33 18.68 -27.85 12.11
N GLY A 34 19.18 -27.82 13.34
CA GLY A 34 19.02 -28.91 14.31
C GLY A 34 17.56 -29.17 14.72
N ASP A 35 16.69 -28.15 14.61
CA ASP A 35 15.24 -28.25 14.82
C ASP A 35 14.49 -28.67 13.53
N GLY A 36 15.21 -29.07 12.49
CA GLY A 36 14.68 -29.51 11.19
C GLY A 36 14.24 -28.35 10.26
N TRP A 37 14.76 -27.12 10.47
CA TRP A 37 14.48 -26.01 9.56
C TRP A 37 15.40 -26.08 8.35
N VAL A 38 14.80 -25.92 7.16
CA VAL A 38 15.51 -25.91 5.88
C VAL A 38 15.05 -24.68 5.09
N LEU A 39 16.00 -23.87 4.64
CA LEU A 39 15.70 -22.75 3.76
C LEU A 39 15.26 -23.28 2.40
N ALA A 40 14.00 -23.06 2.05
CA ALA A 40 13.42 -23.50 0.78
C ALA A 40 13.61 -22.44 -0.30
N GLN A 41 13.28 -21.18 -0.01
CA GLN A 41 13.34 -20.09 -0.99
C GLN A 41 13.41 -18.72 -0.35
N GLU A 42 13.95 -17.76 -1.10
CA GLU A 42 13.99 -16.34 -0.73
C GLU A 42 13.17 -15.49 -1.68
N TYR A 43 12.38 -14.60 -1.11
CA TYR A 43 11.55 -13.63 -1.83
C TYR A 43 12.00 -12.23 -1.42
N VAL A 44 12.67 -11.51 -2.33
CA VAL A 44 13.22 -10.20 -2.04
C VAL A 44 12.61 -9.15 -2.97
N ASP A 45 11.90 -8.18 -2.39
CA ASP A 45 11.43 -6.99 -3.09
C ASP A 45 12.42 -5.84 -2.90
N ARG A 46 12.87 -5.26 -4.01
CA ARG A 46 13.69 -4.05 -4.04
C ARG A 46 12.79 -2.86 -4.37
N ALA A 47 12.41 -2.09 -3.37
CA ALA A 47 11.48 -0.96 -3.54
C ALA A 47 12.21 0.38 -3.54
N SER A 48 12.15 1.12 -4.63
CA SER A 48 12.31 2.58 -4.62
C SER A 48 11.05 3.20 -3.99
N GLY A 49 11.18 4.18 -3.11
CA GLY A 49 10.14 4.69 -2.21
C GLY A 49 8.79 5.15 -2.81
N LYS A 50 8.59 5.05 -4.12
CA LYS A 50 7.34 5.41 -4.83
C LYS A 50 6.62 4.22 -5.49
N SER A 51 7.28 3.08 -5.68
CA SER A 51 6.66 1.93 -6.33
C SER A 51 6.01 1.03 -5.27
N GLY A 52 4.68 0.94 -5.31
CA GLY A 52 3.89 -0.03 -4.54
C GLY A 52 3.95 -1.45 -5.10
N ASP A 53 4.74 -1.68 -6.16
CA ASP A 53 4.84 -2.99 -6.79
C ASP A 53 5.74 -3.92 -5.98
N ARG A 54 5.19 -5.09 -5.62
CA ARG A 54 5.81 -6.09 -4.76
C ARG A 54 5.76 -7.47 -5.44
N PRO A 55 6.52 -7.67 -6.52
CA PRO A 55 6.46 -8.93 -7.29
C PRO A 55 6.91 -10.13 -6.47
N ALA A 56 7.92 -10.00 -5.58
CA ALA A 56 8.36 -11.07 -4.72
C ALA A 56 7.32 -11.43 -3.66
N PHE A 57 6.62 -10.44 -3.11
CA PHE A 57 5.51 -10.65 -2.19
C PHE A 57 4.36 -11.43 -2.84
N ARG A 58 4.00 -11.09 -4.08
CA ARG A 58 2.98 -11.85 -4.82
C ARG A 58 3.41 -13.29 -5.03
N ARG A 59 4.66 -13.53 -5.49
CA ARG A 59 5.20 -14.88 -5.67
C ARG A 59 5.25 -15.67 -4.35
N LEU A 60 5.54 -15.02 -3.22
CA LEU A 60 5.46 -15.66 -1.90
C LEU A 60 4.05 -16.21 -1.63
N PHE A 61 3.01 -15.42 -1.88
CA PHE A 61 1.62 -15.86 -1.67
C PHE A 61 1.17 -16.93 -2.67
N ASP A 62 1.63 -16.86 -3.91
CA ASP A 62 1.36 -17.88 -4.92
C ASP A 62 2.03 -19.22 -4.53
N ALA A 63 3.27 -19.20 -4.07
CA ALA A 63 3.96 -20.39 -3.57
C ALA A 63 3.33 -20.93 -2.27
N ALA A 64 2.89 -20.04 -1.36
CA ALA A 64 2.16 -20.41 -0.16
C ALA A 64 0.84 -21.14 -0.49
N SER A 65 0.09 -20.65 -1.48
CA SER A 65 -1.16 -21.30 -1.91
C SER A 65 -0.93 -22.71 -2.48
N ARG A 66 0.25 -22.96 -3.05
CA ARG A 66 0.68 -24.30 -3.54
C ARG A 66 1.42 -25.13 -2.49
N LYS A 67 1.54 -24.63 -1.25
CA LYS A 67 2.25 -25.29 -0.13
C LYS A 67 3.70 -25.66 -0.47
N GLU A 68 4.40 -24.80 -1.17
CA GLU A 68 5.81 -25.02 -1.53
C GLU A 68 6.74 -24.88 -0.32
N PHE A 69 6.29 -24.26 0.76
CA PHE A 69 6.97 -24.13 2.05
C PHE A 69 5.97 -24.20 3.21
N ASP A 70 6.49 -24.38 4.41
CA ASP A 70 5.69 -24.61 5.61
C ASP A 70 5.56 -23.35 6.49
N MET A 71 6.58 -22.46 6.41
CA MET A 71 6.61 -21.22 7.18
C MET A 71 7.21 -20.07 6.39
N ALA A 72 6.59 -18.89 6.47
CA ALA A 72 7.14 -17.62 6.00
C ALA A 72 7.87 -16.91 7.14
N LEU A 73 9.16 -16.63 6.98
CA LEU A 73 9.99 -15.90 7.92
C LEU A 73 10.32 -14.51 7.35
N PHE A 74 10.13 -13.47 8.13
CA PHE A 74 10.44 -12.08 7.77
C PHE A 74 11.00 -11.30 8.96
N TRP A 75 11.62 -10.15 8.69
CA TRP A 75 12.34 -9.38 9.71
C TRP A 75 11.41 -8.81 10.79
N SER A 76 10.36 -8.09 10.38
CA SER A 76 9.37 -7.46 11.27
C SER A 76 8.06 -7.22 10.53
N LEU A 77 6.98 -7.01 11.26
CA LEU A 77 5.65 -6.78 10.70
C LEU A 77 5.59 -5.55 9.79
N ASP A 78 6.28 -4.46 10.15
CA ASP A 78 6.36 -3.23 9.35
C ASP A 78 7.19 -3.42 8.07
N ARG A 79 8.12 -4.37 8.07
CA ARG A 79 8.90 -4.76 6.88
C ARG A 79 8.15 -5.74 6.01
N PHE A 80 7.29 -6.56 6.61
CA PHE A 80 6.42 -7.47 5.87
C PHE A 80 5.35 -6.72 5.08
N SER A 81 4.67 -5.72 5.69
CA SER A 81 3.72 -4.86 4.99
C SER A 81 3.81 -3.40 5.42
N ARG A 82 3.70 -2.46 4.44
CA ARG A 82 3.61 -1.00 4.66
C ARG A 82 2.19 -0.47 4.60
N GLU A 83 1.25 -1.32 4.31
CA GLU A 83 -0.15 -0.94 4.04
C GLU A 83 -0.91 -0.61 5.34
N GLY A 84 -0.25 -0.79 6.48
CA GLY A 84 -0.79 -0.57 7.81
C GLY A 84 -1.04 -1.88 8.56
N VAL A 85 -1.41 -1.75 9.85
CA VAL A 85 -1.56 -2.89 10.75
C VAL A 85 -2.66 -3.83 10.28
N LEU A 86 -3.81 -3.30 9.85
CA LEU A 86 -4.94 -4.12 9.42
C LEU A 86 -4.62 -4.98 8.21
N GLU A 87 -4.00 -4.40 7.19
CA GLU A 87 -3.59 -5.10 5.98
C GLU A 87 -2.52 -6.15 6.28
N THR A 88 -1.58 -5.80 7.14
CA THR A 88 -0.56 -6.76 7.61
C THR A 88 -1.22 -7.99 8.24
N LEU A 89 -2.21 -7.78 9.11
CA LEU A 89 -2.95 -8.86 9.75
C LEU A 89 -3.76 -9.71 8.75
N GLN A 90 -4.38 -9.08 7.75
CA GLN A 90 -5.06 -9.79 6.67
C GLN A 90 -4.11 -10.68 5.86
N HIS A 91 -2.90 -10.19 5.57
CA HIS A 91 -1.88 -10.98 4.90
C HIS A 91 -1.43 -12.17 5.75
N LEU A 92 -1.22 -11.98 7.05
CA LEU A 92 -0.86 -13.07 7.97
C LEU A 92 -1.99 -14.12 8.07
N GLN A 93 -3.22 -13.67 8.17
CA GLN A 93 -4.40 -14.56 8.18
C GLN A 93 -4.52 -15.34 6.87
N ARG A 94 -4.21 -14.71 5.73
CA ARG A 94 -4.19 -15.38 4.43
C ARG A 94 -3.10 -16.46 4.36
N LEU A 95 -1.89 -16.24 4.88
CA LEU A 95 -0.88 -17.30 4.99
C LEU A 95 -1.40 -18.46 5.84
N SER A 96 -1.99 -18.16 7.00
CA SER A 96 -2.56 -19.18 7.89
C SER A 96 -3.70 -19.96 7.23
N SER A 97 -4.53 -19.32 6.38
CA SER A 97 -5.61 -20.01 5.63
C SER A 97 -5.08 -20.99 4.58
N PHE A 98 -3.85 -20.78 4.08
CA PHE A 98 -3.15 -21.75 3.24
C PHE A 98 -2.48 -22.88 4.04
N GLY A 99 -2.57 -22.84 5.37
CA GLY A 99 -1.87 -23.78 6.27
C GLY A 99 -0.36 -23.50 6.35
N VAL A 100 0.06 -22.28 6.04
CA VAL A 100 1.44 -21.81 6.16
C VAL A 100 1.59 -21.02 7.45
N GLU A 101 2.54 -21.41 8.29
CA GLU A 101 2.90 -20.64 9.47
C GLU A 101 3.66 -19.37 9.09
N TRP A 102 3.75 -18.43 10.02
CA TRP A 102 4.58 -17.25 9.86
C TRP A 102 5.36 -16.94 11.13
N PHE A 103 6.52 -16.33 10.94
CA PHE A 103 7.42 -15.95 12.02
C PHE A 103 8.00 -14.55 11.73
N SER A 104 7.87 -13.65 12.71
CA SER A 104 8.53 -12.35 12.69
C SER A 104 9.75 -12.38 13.60
N PHE A 105 10.92 -12.10 13.03
CA PHE A 105 12.19 -12.19 13.75
C PHE A 105 12.28 -11.17 14.88
N ARG A 106 11.82 -9.95 14.66
CA ARG A 106 11.84 -8.89 15.70
C ARG A 106 10.72 -9.04 16.72
N GLU A 107 9.59 -9.59 16.34
CA GLU A 107 8.44 -9.83 17.21
C GLU A 107 8.34 -11.32 17.60
N GLU A 108 9.46 -11.92 18.01
CA GLU A 108 9.52 -13.34 18.42
C GLU A 108 8.53 -13.66 19.56
N TYR A 109 8.23 -12.67 20.40
CA TYR A 109 7.25 -12.80 21.47
C TYR A 109 5.84 -13.20 20.99
N LEU A 110 5.49 -12.90 19.74
CA LEU A 110 4.22 -13.32 19.16
C LEU A 110 4.11 -14.85 19.00
N ARG A 111 5.24 -15.55 18.96
CA ARG A 111 5.26 -17.02 18.96
C ARG A 111 5.00 -17.59 20.35
N SER A 112 5.54 -16.96 21.39
CA SER A 112 5.39 -17.41 22.78
C SER A 112 3.97 -17.22 23.33
N VAL A 113 3.13 -16.40 22.67
CA VAL A 113 1.72 -16.20 23.05
C VAL A 113 0.85 -17.44 22.74
N GLY A 114 1.33 -18.40 21.92
CA GLY A 114 0.66 -19.67 21.65
C GLY A 114 -0.80 -19.50 21.23
N VAL A 115 -1.73 -20.13 21.94
CA VAL A 115 -3.19 -20.07 21.66
C VAL A 115 -3.78 -18.66 21.75
N PHE A 116 -3.14 -17.72 22.43
CA PHE A 116 -3.56 -16.32 22.51
C PHE A 116 -3.15 -15.48 21.29
N LYS A 117 -2.33 -16.02 20.39
CA LYS A 117 -1.85 -15.31 19.20
C LYS A 117 -3.02 -14.73 18.38
N GLU A 118 -4.05 -15.51 18.15
CA GLU A 118 -5.25 -15.07 17.42
C GLU A 118 -6.01 -13.97 18.16
N ALA A 119 -6.11 -14.07 19.47
CA ALA A 119 -6.74 -13.04 20.30
C ALA A 119 -5.95 -11.72 20.27
N VAL A 120 -4.62 -11.76 20.38
CA VAL A 120 -3.76 -10.57 20.25
C VAL A 120 -3.91 -9.94 18.85
N LEU A 121 -3.90 -10.76 17.80
CA LEU A 121 -4.10 -10.28 16.43
C LEU A 121 -5.49 -9.65 16.24
N ALA A 122 -6.54 -10.24 16.81
CA ALA A 122 -7.90 -9.69 16.77
C ALA A 122 -7.99 -8.33 17.49
N ILE A 123 -7.35 -8.18 18.63
CA ILE A 123 -7.27 -6.92 19.38
C ILE A 123 -6.54 -5.85 18.54
N LEU A 124 -5.39 -6.17 17.97
CA LEU A 124 -4.63 -5.26 17.11
C LEU A 124 -5.44 -4.83 15.88
N ALA A 125 -6.16 -5.76 15.26
CA ALA A 125 -7.05 -5.47 14.13
C ALA A 125 -8.20 -4.52 14.54
N ALA A 126 -8.79 -4.73 15.71
CA ALA A 126 -9.84 -3.86 16.23
C ALA A 126 -9.32 -2.43 16.48
N ILE A 127 -8.15 -2.29 17.09
CA ILE A 127 -7.48 -1.00 17.33
C ILE A 127 -7.19 -0.30 16.00
N ALA A 128 -6.60 -1.00 15.02
CA ALA A 128 -6.29 -0.44 13.71
C ALA A 128 -7.55 0.03 12.96
N LYS A 129 -8.64 -0.74 13.05
CA LYS A 129 -9.94 -0.35 12.49
C LYS A 129 -10.47 0.92 13.14
N GLN A 130 -10.40 1.02 14.46
CA GLN A 130 -10.86 2.20 15.20
C GLN A 130 -10.04 3.46 14.83
N GLU A 131 -8.73 3.30 14.64
CA GLU A 131 -7.86 4.42 14.25
C GLU A 131 -8.18 4.94 12.84
N ARG A 132 -8.51 4.06 11.89
CA ARG A 132 -9.01 4.47 10.57
C ARG A 132 -10.32 5.24 10.64
N VAL A 133 -11.27 4.79 11.45
CA VAL A 133 -12.54 5.50 11.66
C VAL A 133 -12.28 6.91 12.20
N ARG A 134 -11.47 7.03 13.25
CA ARG A 134 -11.09 8.33 13.83
C ARG A 134 -10.38 9.25 12.82
N LEU A 135 -9.51 8.70 11.98
CA LEU A 135 -8.85 9.46 10.92
C LEU A 135 -9.85 9.97 9.89
N SER A 136 -10.79 9.13 9.44
CA SER A 136 -11.87 9.51 8.52
C SER A 136 -12.74 10.61 9.10
N GLU A 137 -13.17 10.48 10.35
CA GLU A 137 -13.96 11.50 11.06
C GLU A 137 -13.21 12.83 11.15
N ARG A 138 -11.91 12.79 11.46
CA ARG A 138 -11.07 14.01 11.53
C ARG A 138 -10.96 14.69 10.16
N VAL A 139 -10.78 13.91 9.08
CA VAL A 139 -10.74 14.42 7.70
C VAL A 139 -12.08 15.03 7.33
N GLN A 140 -13.21 14.36 7.61
CA GLN A 140 -14.55 14.88 7.33
C GLN A 140 -14.84 16.17 8.10
N ALA A 141 -14.47 16.22 9.38
CA ALA A 141 -14.60 17.44 10.18
C ALA A 141 -13.73 18.58 9.64
N GLY A 142 -12.54 18.27 9.12
CA GLY A 142 -11.66 19.24 8.45
C GLY A 142 -12.29 19.78 7.16
N LEU A 143 -12.84 18.89 6.32
CA LEU A 143 -13.53 19.26 5.08
C LEU A 143 -14.78 20.10 5.35
N SER A 144 -15.58 19.76 6.36
CA SER A 144 -16.76 20.51 6.77
C SER A 144 -16.40 21.92 7.22
N ARG A 145 -15.35 22.07 8.03
CA ARG A 145 -14.83 23.40 8.43
C ARG A 145 -14.34 24.21 7.23
N ALA A 146 -13.61 23.59 6.31
CA ALA A 146 -13.13 24.29 5.12
C ALA A 146 -14.29 24.78 4.23
N ARG A 147 -15.36 23.97 4.09
CA ARG A 147 -16.60 24.38 3.38
C ARG A 147 -17.28 25.55 4.07
N ALA A 148 -17.43 25.50 5.39
CA ALA A 148 -18.02 26.59 6.17
C ALA A 148 -17.22 27.90 6.08
N GLN A 149 -15.88 27.80 5.84
CA GLN A 149 -15.01 28.94 5.58
C GLN A 149 -15.02 29.41 4.11
N GLY A 150 -15.90 28.88 3.26
CA GLY A 150 -15.98 29.23 1.84
C GLY A 150 -14.78 28.75 0.99
N LYS A 151 -13.92 27.86 1.50
CA LYS A 151 -12.80 27.34 0.73
C LYS A 151 -13.28 26.38 -0.36
N ALA A 152 -12.86 26.63 -1.59
CA ALA A 152 -13.09 25.70 -2.71
C ALA A 152 -12.34 24.39 -2.46
N LEU A 153 -13.07 23.27 -2.39
CA LEU A 153 -12.51 21.95 -2.20
C LEU A 153 -12.48 21.19 -3.53
N GLY A 154 -11.49 20.34 -3.69
CA GLY A 154 -11.33 19.50 -4.87
C GLY A 154 -10.25 20.01 -5.83
N ARG A 155 -10.26 19.47 -7.04
CA ARG A 155 -9.29 19.86 -8.08
C ARG A 155 -9.57 21.31 -8.50
N PRO A 156 -8.55 22.19 -8.56
CA PRO A 156 -8.70 23.54 -9.08
C PRO A 156 -9.39 23.54 -10.45
N ARG A 157 -10.29 24.50 -10.66
CA ARG A 157 -10.91 24.65 -11.99
C ARG A 157 -9.81 24.99 -13.02
N ALA A 158 -10.00 24.57 -14.26
CA ALA A 158 -9.08 24.91 -15.34
C ALA A 158 -8.97 26.44 -15.46
N ALA A 159 -7.74 26.93 -15.61
CA ALA A 159 -7.43 28.37 -15.65
C ALA A 159 -7.88 29.08 -16.95
N VAL A 160 -8.77 28.47 -17.72
CA VAL A 160 -9.30 29.04 -18.96
C VAL A 160 -10.55 29.85 -18.64
N ARG A 161 -10.53 31.12 -19.03
CA ARG A 161 -11.67 32.04 -18.86
C ARG A 161 -12.76 31.71 -19.88
N SER A 162 -14.03 31.77 -19.44
CA SER A 162 -15.20 31.53 -20.31
C SER A 162 -15.24 32.48 -21.50
N GLU A 163 -14.82 33.74 -21.31
CA GLU A 163 -14.78 34.73 -22.40
C GLU A 163 -13.86 34.29 -23.56
N ARG A 164 -12.72 33.66 -23.24
CA ARG A 164 -11.80 33.16 -24.27
C ARG A 164 -12.43 32.03 -25.07
N VAL A 165 -13.13 31.14 -24.40
CA VAL A 165 -13.85 30.02 -25.04
C VAL A 165 -14.98 30.55 -25.97
N LEU A 166 -15.74 31.54 -25.50
CA LEU A 166 -16.76 32.23 -26.30
C LEU A 166 -16.19 32.92 -27.54
N GLN A 167 -15.08 33.67 -27.41
CA GLN A 167 -14.41 34.31 -28.53
C GLN A 167 -14.00 33.31 -29.62
N LEU A 168 -13.45 32.17 -29.20
CA LEU A 168 -13.07 31.10 -30.15
C LEU A 168 -14.29 30.44 -30.79
N ARG A 169 -15.39 30.29 -30.03
CA ARG A 169 -16.64 29.76 -30.55
C ARG A 169 -17.27 30.70 -31.60
N ASN A 170 -17.27 32.01 -31.32
CA ASN A 170 -17.79 33.03 -32.25
C ASN A 170 -16.94 33.15 -33.53
N ARG A 171 -15.67 32.72 -33.49
CA ARG A 171 -14.83 32.58 -34.68
C ARG A 171 -15.12 31.32 -35.53
N GLY A 172 -16.12 30.50 -35.10
CA GLY A 172 -16.55 29.30 -35.82
C GLY A 172 -15.78 28.04 -35.47
N LEU A 173 -14.89 28.05 -34.45
CA LEU A 173 -14.15 26.87 -34.09
C LEU A 173 -15.08 25.82 -33.45
N SER A 174 -14.82 24.56 -33.78
CA SER A 174 -15.49 23.44 -33.12
C SER A 174 -15.00 23.22 -31.68
N ILE A 175 -15.78 22.55 -30.85
CA ILE A 175 -15.43 22.22 -29.44
C ILE A 175 -14.07 21.53 -29.36
N ARG A 176 -13.78 20.63 -30.33
CA ARG A 176 -12.50 19.90 -30.36
C ARG A 176 -11.33 20.83 -30.65
N GLN A 177 -11.49 21.77 -31.60
CA GLN A 177 -10.45 22.75 -31.94
C GLN A 177 -10.19 23.71 -30.79
N ILE A 178 -11.27 24.17 -30.09
CA ILE A 178 -11.17 25.01 -28.89
C ILE A 178 -10.43 24.25 -27.76
N ALA A 179 -10.72 22.97 -27.57
CA ALA A 179 -10.05 22.13 -26.59
C ALA A 179 -8.54 22.02 -26.83
N VAL A 180 -8.14 21.84 -28.09
CA VAL A 180 -6.71 21.80 -28.50
C VAL A 180 -6.05 23.15 -28.26
N GLU A 181 -6.69 24.26 -28.71
CA GLU A 181 -6.10 25.61 -28.61
C GLU A 181 -5.98 26.10 -27.14
N THR A 182 -6.92 25.71 -26.29
CA THR A 182 -6.94 26.12 -24.89
C THR A 182 -6.27 25.15 -23.91
N GLY A 183 -5.87 23.95 -24.38
CA GLY A 183 -5.24 22.91 -23.55
C GLY A 183 -6.16 22.28 -22.49
N VAL A 184 -7.49 22.43 -22.63
CA VAL A 184 -8.47 21.82 -21.72
C VAL A 184 -9.29 20.74 -22.42
N SER A 185 -9.95 19.86 -21.65
CA SER A 185 -10.77 18.81 -22.24
C SER A 185 -12.02 19.38 -22.97
N ALA A 186 -12.49 18.68 -24.00
CA ALA A 186 -13.71 19.04 -24.71
C ALA A 186 -14.94 19.20 -23.78
N MET A 187 -15.02 18.37 -22.72
CA MET A 187 -16.06 18.47 -21.71
C MET A 187 -15.96 19.78 -20.89
N THR A 188 -14.73 20.23 -20.61
CA THR A 188 -14.51 21.53 -19.97
C THR A 188 -14.97 22.68 -20.85
N VAL A 189 -14.69 22.61 -22.18
CA VAL A 189 -15.16 23.60 -23.16
C VAL A 189 -16.69 23.64 -23.21
N GLN A 190 -17.36 22.49 -23.27
CA GLN A 190 -18.82 22.41 -23.27
C GLN A 190 -19.42 23.05 -22.00
N ARG A 191 -18.87 22.73 -20.83
CA ARG A 191 -19.33 23.30 -19.56
C ARG A 191 -19.17 24.82 -19.54
N LEU A 192 -18.01 25.34 -19.97
CA LEU A 192 -17.76 26.79 -19.99
C LEU A 192 -18.67 27.53 -20.99
N LEU A 193 -19.04 26.89 -22.10
CA LEU A 193 -20.02 27.44 -23.06
C LEU A 193 -21.43 27.45 -22.48
N ALA A 194 -21.82 26.42 -21.73
CA ALA A 194 -23.11 26.37 -21.05
C ALA A 194 -23.21 27.41 -19.92
N GLU A 195 -22.16 27.54 -19.10
CA GLU A 195 -22.09 28.56 -18.02
C GLU A 195 -22.10 30.01 -18.53
N ALA A 196 -21.75 30.25 -19.79
CA ALA A 196 -21.67 31.55 -20.41
C ALA A 196 -22.90 31.89 -21.32
N GLY A 197 -23.78 30.93 -21.56
CA GLY A 197 -25.02 31.08 -22.33
C GLY A 197 -26.28 31.28 -21.48
N ASP A 198 -26.14 31.18 -20.15
CA ASP A 198 -27.13 31.60 -19.15
C ASP A 198 -26.79 33.03 -18.65
#